data_9a4db39938e0dad2b8e42b36479d54b2
#
_entry.id   9a4db39938e0dad2b8e42b36479d54b2
#
_cell.length_a   1.000
_cell.length_b   1.000
_cell.length_c   1.000
_cell.angle_alpha   90.00
_cell.angle_beta   90.00
_cell.angle_gamma   90.00
#
_symmetry.space_group_name_H-M   'P 1'
#
loop_
_entity.id
_entity.type
_entity.pdbx_description
1 polymer ?
#
loop_
_entity_poly.entity_id
_entity_poly.type
_entity_poly.pdbx_seq_one_letter_code
_entity_poly.pdbx_strand_id
1 'polypeptide(L)'
;MIKVGSDFSGVGAFNQALIKLGIKYEEIFACDMDKYARQTFIHNYGEPKYYPKNVYDREIPKESLDIYMTSPPCQAFSIAGSRIGKDDKRGILFFNSHQFIKVNKPRYFIFENVKGLLSDDGGKTFQEWVNMLGGKSVNGDSVLFPYEDSVPYHLYWKVLNAKDYGVPQNRERVFLIGIRDDQDNNFRWPIEEHLNKKLKDVLDNDIDDKYFLSERFQEYLETHKEINKQKGNGFGYVDGSKLDISMAITTKCGSRGTDMFLKIGTWRTHEDGKGFREVSDNNCPTIPARAREDGSGQPVIDLGYRIRRLTPRECFRLMDFPDTFTWPVSDSQAYKQAGNSIVVNVLYKIIKNLNLNKQ
;
A
#
# COMPACT_ATOMS: atom_id res chain seq x y z
N MET A 1 -11.74 -15.14 -21.72
CA MET A 1 -11.07 -13.90 -21.27
C MET A 1 -12.05 -13.19 -20.35
N ILE A 2 -11.66 -12.89 -19.11
CA ILE A 2 -12.57 -12.23 -18.15
C ILE A 2 -12.65 -10.73 -18.42
N LYS A 3 -13.80 -10.12 -18.09
CA LYS A 3 -14.06 -8.69 -18.21
C LYS A 3 -13.89 -8.01 -16.86
N VAL A 4 -13.07 -6.99 -16.84
CA VAL A 4 -12.75 -6.29 -15.59
C VAL A 4 -12.95 -4.79 -15.72
N GLY A 5 -13.14 -4.13 -14.59
CA GLY A 5 -13.16 -2.69 -14.50
C GLY A 5 -12.78 -2.20 -13.12
N SER A 6 -12.22 -1.00 -13.03
CA SER A 6 -11.77 -0.46 -11.76
C SER A 6 -12.08 1.03 -11.59
N ASP A 7 -12.66 1.38 -10.45
CA ASP A 7 -12.72 2.74 -9.94
C ASP A 7 -11.55 2.99 -8.97
N PHE A 8 -11.00 4.19 -8.97
CA PHE A 8 -9.80 4.56 -8.22
C PHE A 8 -8.61 3.66 -8.57
N SER A 9 -8.43 3.44 -9.89
CA SER A 9 -7.49 2.46 -10.44
C SER A 9 -6.03 2.69 -10.04
N GLY A 10 -5.67 3.92 -9.65
CA GLY A 10 -4.33 4.28 -9.27
C GLY A 10 -3.31 3.94 -10.36
N VAL A 11 -2.25 3.27 -9.97
CA VAL A 11 -1.19 2.79 -10.89
C VAL A 11 -1.40 1.35 -11.35
N GLY A 12 -2.58 0.76 -11.13
CA GLY A 12 -2.93 -0.56 -11.65
C GLY A 12 -2.44 -1.75 -10.80
N ALA A 13 -2.50 -1.66 -9.48
CA ALA A 13 -2.19 -2.81 -8.61
C ALA A 13 -3.10 -4.02 -8.90
N PHE A 14 -4.35 -3.78 -9.25
CA PHE A 14 -5.30 -4.81 -9.65
C PHE A 14 -4.86 -5.50 -10.95
N ASN A 15 -4.48 -4.71 -11.97
CA ASN A 15 -3.95 -5.21 -13.24
C ASN A 15 -2.68 -6.03 -13.01
N GLN A 16 -1.78 -5.54 -12.15
CA GLN A 16 -0.56 -6.27 -11.81
C GLN A 16 -0.83 -7.61 -11.13
N ALA A 17 -1.87 -7.69 -10.29
CA ALA A 17 -2.28 -8.96 -9.67
C ALA A 17 -2.85 -9.95 -10.70
N LEU A 18 -3.63 -9.48 -11.68
CA LEU A 18 -4.14 -10.32 -12.77
C LEU A 18 -3.00 -10.83 -13.67
N ILE A 19 -2.03 -9.97 -14.00
CA ILE A 19 -0.82 -10.35 -14.77
C ILE A 19 -0.03 -11.42 -14.00
N LYS A 20 0.20 -11.21 -12.71
CA LYS A 20 0.91 -12.16 -11.83
C LYS A 20 0.20 -13.53 -11.76
N LEU A 21 -1.13 -13.56 -11.89
CA LEU A 21 -1.92 -14.79 -11.97
C LEU A 21 -1.91 -15.44 -13.37
N GLY A 22 -1.38 -14.78 -14.39
CA GLY A 22 -1.47 -15.24 -15.77
C GLY A 22 -2.89 -15.20 -16.35
N ILE A 23 -3.78 -14.42 -15.75
CA ILE A 23 -5.18 -14.31 -16.20
C ILE A 23 -5.26 -13.40 -17.42
N LYS A 24 -5.81 -13.90 -18.51
CA LYS A 24 -6.16 -13.08 -19.68
C LYS A 24 -7.45 -12.32 -19.39
N TYR A 25 -7.39 -10.99 -19.42
CA TYR A 25 -8.52 -10.12 -19.16
C TYR A 25 -8.72 -9.06 -20.25
N GLU A 26 -9.94 -8.59 -20.36
CA GLU A 26 -10.31 -7.39 -21.11
C GLU A 26 -10.66 -6.30 -20.11
N GLU A 27 -9.94 -5.19 -20.12
CA GLU A 27 -10.25 -4.04 -19.31
C GLU A 27 -11.31 -3.18 -19.99
N ILE A 28 -12.53 -3.26 -19.47
CA ILE A 28 -13.69 -2.53 -20.01
C ILE A 28 -13.53 -1.04 -19.69
N PHE A 29 -13.10 -0.74 -18.47
CA PHE A 29 -12.76 0.63 -18.06
C PHE A 29 -11.78 0.64 -16.88
N ALA A 30 -11.07 1.76 -16.75
CA ALA A 30 -10.42 2.19 -15.52
C ALA A 30 -10.84 3.63 -15.24
N CYS A 31 -10.87 4.05 -13.98
CA CYS A 31 -11.22 5.42 -13.59
C CYS A 31 -10.27 5.93 -12.51
N ASP A 32 -9.64 7.07 -12.73
CA ASP A 32 -8.83 7.75 -11.72
C ASP A 32 -8.70 9.24 -12.04
N MET A 33 -8.77 10.09 -11.02
CA MET A 33 -8.65 11.53 -11.21
C MET A 33 -7.20 12.04 -11.20
N ASP A 34 -6.26 11.27 -10.63
CA ASP A 34 -4.85 11.68 -10.56
C ASP A 34 -4.17 11.50 -11.92
N LYS A 35 -3.85 12.63 -12.57
CA LYS A 35 -3.22 12.65 -13.88
C LYS A 35 -1.89 11.87 -13.95
N TYR A 36 -1.13 11.87 -12.86
CA TYR A 36 0.16 11.19 -12.81
C TYR A 36 -0.01 9.68 -12.60
N ALA A 37 -1.00 9.26 -11.81
CA ALA A 37 -1.36 7.86 -11.69
C ALA A 37 -1.83 7.30 -13.04
N ARG A 38 -2.67 8.05 -13.77
CA ARG A 38 -3.10 7.70 -15.14
C ARG A 38 -1.93 7.55 -16.11
N GLN A 39 -0.94 8.45 -16.06
CA GLN A 39 0.27 8.34 -16.89
C GLN A 39 1.04 7.06 -16.61
N THR A 40 1.25 6.73 -15.33
CA THR A 40 1.93 5.50 -14.92
C THR A 40 1.12 4.26 -15.28
N PHE A 41 -0.21 4.30 -15.14
CA PHE A 41 -1.10 3.23 -15.56
C PHE A 41 -0.97 2.95 -17.07
N ILE A 42 -1.14 3.98 -17.90
CA ILE A 42 -1.04 3.87 -19.37
C ILE A 42 0.36 3.36 -19.79
N HIS A 43 1.40 3.84 -19.14
CA HIS A 43 2.77 3.44 -19.41
C HIS A 43 3.01 1.93 -19.23
N ASN A 44 2.36 1.30 -18.25
CA ASN A 44 2.56 -0.13 -17.93
C ASN A 44 1.54 -1.06 -18.59
N TYR A 45 0.32 -0.59 -18.86
CA TYR A 45 -0.79 -1.47 -19.31
C TYR A 45 -1.44 -1.04 -20.63
N GLY A 46 -1.02 0.09 -21.19
CA GLY A 46 -1.70 0.72 -22.32
C GLY A 46 -2.90 1.57 -21.90
N GLU A 47 -3.46 2.31 -22.84
CA GLU A 47 -4.63 3.14 -22.57
C GLU A 47 -5.90 2.30 -22.57
N PRO A 48 -6.69 2.31 -21.49
CA PRO A 48 -8.00 1.65 -21.46
C PRO A 48 -8.93 2.22 -22.53
N LYS A 49 -9.80 1.40 -23.09
CA LYS A 49 -10.81 1.84 -24.07
C LYS A 49 -11.71 2.96 -23.52
N TYR A 50 -11.98 2.91 -22.24
CA TYR A 50 -12.72 3.94 -21.53
C TYR A 50 -12.00 4.28 -20.21
N TYR A 51 -11.48 5.51 -20.11
CA TYR A 51 -10.70 5.96 -18.94
C TYR A 51 -11.20 7.31 -18.42
N PRO A 52 -12.38 7.37 -17.80
CA PRO A 52 -12.90 8.61 -17.21
C PRO A 52 -12.00 9.09 -16.07
N LYS A 53 -12.02 10.40 -15.83
CA LYS A 53 -11.24 11.04 -14.73
C LYS A 53 -11.99 11.00 -13.42
N ASN A 54 -13.31 10.92 -13.48
CA ASN A 54 -14.16 11.10 -12.31
C ASN A 54 -15.24 10.02 -12.26
N VAL A 55 -15.42 9.41 -11.11
CA VAL A 55 -16.46 8.40 -10.89
C VAL A 55 -17.89 8.97 -10.99
N TYR A 56 -18.07 10.29 -10.83
CA TYR A 56 -19.37 10.95 -11.00
C TYR A 56 -19.82 11.00 -12.46
N ASP A 57 -18.87 11.10 -13.38
CA ASP A 57 -19.12 11.20 -14.81
C ASP A 57 -18.93 9.86 -15.53
N ARG A 58 -18.56 8.81 -14.78
CA ARG A 58 -18.31 7.48 -15.31
C ARG A 58 -19.62 6.82 -15.70
N GLU A 59 -19.75 6.48 -16.99
CA GLU A 59 -20.84 5.65 -17.48
C GLU A 59 -20.69 4.21 -16.96
N ILE A 60 -21.83 3.60 -16.60
CA ILE A 60 -21.85 2.20 -16.19
C ILE A 60 -21.99 1.33 -17.44
N PRO A 61 -21.03 0.44 -17.74
CA PRO A 61 -21.11 -0.46 -18.87
C PRO A 61 -22.39 -1.31 -18.81
N LYS A 62 -23.05 -1.51 -19.94
CA LYS A 62 -24.23 -2.37 -20.04
C LYS A 62 -23.91 -3.83 -19.82
N GLU A 63 -22.70 -4.22 -20.20
CA GLU A 63 -22.18 -5.57 -20.04
C GLU A 63 -21.69 -5.80 -18.63
N SER A 64 -22.18 -6.88 -17.99
CA SER A 64 -21.77 -7.25 -16.64
C SER A 64 -20.29 -7.63 -16.61
N LEU A 65 -19.56 -7.12 -15.63
CA LEU A 65 -18.16 -7.47 -15.42
C LEU A 65 -18.02 -8.82 -14.71
N ASP A 66 -16.91 -9.48 -14.94
CA ASP A 66 -16.50 -10.60 -14.10
C ASP A 66 -15.96 -10.11 -12.75
N ILE A 67 -15.09 -9.09 -12.76
CA ILE A 67 -14.57 -8.48 -11.53
C ILE A 67 -14.65 -6.96 -11.62
N TYR A 68 -15.21 -6.36 -10.59
CA TYR A 68 -15.16 -4.93 -10.34
C TYR A 68 -14.28 -4.65 -9.12
N MET A 69 -13.22 -3.84 -9.31
CA MET A 69 -12.34 -3.39 -8.23
C MET A 69 -12.62 -1.94 -7.88
N THR A 70 -12.68 -1.62 -6.59
CA THR A 70 -12.84 -0.24 -6.13
C THR A 70 -12.13 0.00 -4.81
N SER A 71 -11.46 1.14 -4.68
CA SER A 71 -10.80 1.56 -3.44
C SER A 71 -11.03 3.06 -3.20
N PRO A 72 -12.28 3.45 -2.85
CA PRO A 72 -12.60 4.84 -2.62
C PRO A 72 -11.75 5.42 -1.49
N PRO A 73 -11.17 6.62 -1.64
CA PRO A 73 -10.36 7.22 -0.60
C PRO A 73 -11.16 7.41 0.67
N CYS A 74 -10.63 6.93 1.79
CA CYS A 74 -11.14 7.23 3.12
C CYS A 74 -10.77 8.67 3.48
N GLN A 75 -11.47 9.62 2.92
CA GLN A 75 -11.47 10.96 3.49
C GLN A 75 -12.39 10.88 4.69
N ALA A 76 -11.78 11.11 5.88
CA ALA A 76 -12.45 10.95 7.16
C ALA A 76 -13.93 11.36 7.11
N PHE A 77 -14.81 10.41 7.37
CA PHE A 77 -16.19 10.68 7.73
C PHE A 77 -16.21 11.34 9.12
N SER A 78 -15.45 12.45 9.30
CA SER A 78 -15.54 13.18 10.55
C SER A 78 -16.87 13.90 10.57
N ILE A 79 -17.86 13.26 11.13
CA ILE A 79 -19.05 13.90 11.66
C ILE A 79 -18.66 14.67 12.93
N ALA A 80 -17.64 15.51 12.83
CA ALA A 80 -17.39 16.57 13.79
C ALA A 80 -18.01 17.84 13.21
N GLY A 81 -19.28 18.01 13.43
CA GLY A 81 -20.00 19.25 13.13
C GLY A 81 -21.14 19.06 12.15
N SER A 82 -22.36 19.00 12.73
CA SER A 82 -23.66 19.17 12.12
C SER A 82 -24.14 18.05 11.18
N ARG A 83 -25.25 17.46 11.52
CA ARG A 83 -26.12 16.63 10.69
C ARG A 83 -26.34 17.30 9.33
N ILE A 84 -25.39 17.16 8.43
CA ILE A 84 -25.53 17.55 7.04
C ILE A 84 -26.00 16.30 6.31
N GLY A 85 -27.23 16.33 5.83
CA GLY A 85 -27.93 15.24 5.17
C GLY A 85 -27.22 14.74 3.88
N LYS A 86 -27.98 14.11 2.98
CA LYS A 86 -27.59 13.47 1.71
C LYS A 86 -26.59 14.23 0.80
N ASP A 87 -26.15 15.42 1.19
CA ASP A 87 -25.24 16.32 0.44
C ASP A 87 -23.78 16.29 0.91
N ASP A 88 -23.40 15.44 1.86
CA ASP A 88 -21.98 15.32 2.24
C ASP A 88 -21.19 14.59 1.15
N LYS A 89 -20.40 15.34 0.42
CA LYS A 89 -19.57 14.88 -0.73
C LYS A 89 -18.65 13.70 -0.40
N ARG A 90 -18.45 13.35 0.86
CA ARG A 90 -17.50 12.32 1.31
C ARG A 90 -18.09 10.92 1.34
N GLY A 91 -19.39 10.79 1.64
CA GLY A 91 -20.15 9.54 1.50
C GLY A 91 -20.43 9.16 0.04
N ILE A 92 -20.41 10.17 -0.85
CA ILE A 92 -20.79 10.01 -2.25
C ILE A 92 -19.91 9.01 -2.99
N LEU A 93 -18.61 8.90 -2.70
CA LEU A 93 -17.70 7.98 -3.40
C LEU A 93 -18.04 6.50 -3.14
N PHE A 94 -18.43 6.14 -1.91
CA PHE A 94 -18.98 4.81 -1.62
C PHE A 94 -20.26 4.57 -2.41
N PHE A 95 -21.20 5.52 -2.39
CA PHE A 95 -22.46 5.39 -3.10
C PHE A 95 -22.29 5.28 -4.62
N ASN A 96 -21.28 5.93 -5.22
CA ASN A 96 -20.94 5.72 -6.63
C ASN A 96 -20.53 4.28 -6.93
N SER A 97 -19.69 3.69 -6.07
CA SER A 97 -19.29 2.29 -6.21
C SER A 97 -20.46 1.33 -5.94
N HIS A 98 -21.28 1.61 -4.92
CA HIS A 98 -22.49 0.84 -4.65
C HIS A 98 -23.50 0.89 -5.82
N GLN A 99 -23.75 2.08 -6.38
CA GLN A 99 -24.60 2.26 -7.54
C GLN A 99 -24.06 1.50 -8.77
N PHE A 100 -22.73 1.50 -8.94
CA PHE A 100 -22.13 0.68 -9.99
C PHE A 100 -22.46 -0.79 -9.82
N ILE A 101 -22.27 -1.34 -8.62
CA ILE A 101 -22.57 -2.75 -8.33
C ILE A 101 -24.05 -3.05 -8.53
N LYS A 102 -24.94 -2.16 -8.09
CA LYS A 102 -26.39 -2.29 -8.23
C LYS A 102 -26.85 -2.37 -9.69
N VAL A 103 -26.22 -1.59 -10.58
CA VAL A 103 -26.58 -1.51 -12.00
C VAL A 103 -25.87 -2.53 -12.85
N ASN A 104 -24.53 -2.60 -12.76
CA ASN A 104 -23.70 -3.50 -13.57
C ASN A 104 -23.81 -4.96 -13.15
N LYS A 105 -24.01 -5.22 -11.84
CA LYS A 105 -24.11 -6.55 -11.24
C LYS A 105 -22.92 -7.45 -11.58
N PRO A 106 -21.66 -7.02 -11.28
CA PRO A 106 -20.48 -7.82 -11.57
C PRO A 106 -20.55 -9.19 -10.89
N ARG A 107 -19.93 -10.23 -11.44
CA ARG A 107 -19.87 -11.55 -10.79
C ARG A 107 -19.21 -11.48 -9.41
N TYR A 108 -18.13 -10.72 -9.35
CA TYR A 108 -17.39 -10.44 -8.12
C TYR A 108 -17.09 -8.95 -8.02
N PHE A 109 -17.10 -8.43 -6.80
CA PHE A 109 -16.50 -7.14 -6.53
C PHE A 109 -15.48 -7.23 -5.40
N ILE A 110 -14.48 -6.36 -5.45
CA ILE A 110 -13.45 -6.21 -4.43
C ILE A 110 -13.43 -4.74 -3.99
N PHE A 111 -13.77 -4.48 -2.74
CA PHE A 111 -13.54 -3.22 -2.07
C PHE A 111 -12.28 -3.29 -1.22
N GLU A 112 -11.46 -2.25 -1.25
CA GLU A 112 -10.34 -2.09 -0.33
C GLU A 112 -10.43 -0.75 0.38
N ASN A 113 -10.04 -0.72 1.67
CA ASN A 113 -9.92 0.53 2.42
C ASN A 113 -8.92 0.40 3.58
N VAL A 114 -8.61 1.55 4.20
CA VAL A 114 -7.78 1.58 5.41
C VAL A 114 -8.53 0.95 6.60
N LYS A 115 -7.79 0.33 7.53
CA LYS A 115 -8.36 -0.28 8.75
C LYS A 115 -9.18 0.73 9.58
N GLY A 116 -8.82 2.03 9.52
CA GLY A 116 -9.54 3.09 10.23
C GLY A 116 -11.03 3.19 9.90
N LEU A 117 -11.48 2.70 8.73
CA LEU A 117 -12.88 2.60 8.36
C LEU A 117 -13.72 1.83 9.39
N LEU A 118 -13.14 0.81 10.04
CA LEU A 118 -13.84 -0.02 11.03
C LEU A 118 -14.23 0.74 12.29
N SER A 119 -13.55 1.83 12.62
CA SER A 119 -13.80 2.66 13.80
C SER A 119 -14.42 4.02 13.47
N ASP A 120 -14.63 4.30 12.18
CA ASP A 120 -15.23 5.55 11.74
C ASP A 120 -16.67 5.68 12.24
N ASP A 121 -17.00 6.85 12.79
CA ASP A 121 -18.27 7.12 13.48
C ASP A 121 -18.69 6.01 14.48
N GLY A 122 -17.74 5.56 15.29
CA GLY A 122 -17.99 4.47 16.23
C GLY A 122 -18.34 3.13 15.58
N GLY A 123 -17.92 2.92 14.32
CA GLY A 123 -18.16 1.71 13.53
C GLY A 123 -19.42 1.75 12.67
N LYS A 124 -20.24 2.79 12.78
CA LYS A 124 -21.52 2.90 12.03
C LYS A 124 -21.29 2.95 10.53
N THR A 125 -20.32 3.72 10.06
CA THR A 125 -20.00 3.83 8.63
C THR A 125 -19.71 2.46 8.03
N PHE A 126 -18.87 1.67 8.68
CA PHE A 126 -18.53 0.34 8.18
C PHE A 126 -19.74 -0.60 8.22
N GLN A 127 -20.53 -0.56 9.27
CA GLN A 127 -21.74 -1.39 9.38
C GLN A 127 -22.76 -1.05 8.28
N GLU A 128 -22.91 0.23 7.93
CA GLU A 128 -23.76 0.67 6.81
C GLU A 128 -23.26 0.10 5.48
N TRP A 129 -21.95 0.14 5.21
CA TRP A 129 -21.39 -0.48 4.01
C TRP A 129 -21.66 -1.97 3.95
N VAL A 130 -21.47 -2.68 5.06
CA VAL A 130 -21.77 -4.12 5.16
C VAL A 130 -23.22 -4.40 4.86
N ASN A 131 -24.16 -3.63 5.43
CA ASN A 131 -25.58 -3.79 5.21
C ASN A 131 -26.01 -3.54 3.76
N MET A 132 -25.39 -2.56 3.09
CA MET A 132 -25.69 -2.23 1.70
C MET A 132 -25.08 -3.23 0.70
N LEU A 133 -23.90 -3.79 1.02
CA LEU A 133 -23.18 -4.68 0.11
C LEU A 133 -23.50 -6.17 0.30
N GLY A 134 -24.02 -6.57 1.46
CA GLY A 134 -24.22 -7.97 1.86
C GLY A 134 -25.69 -8.38 1.98
N GLY A 135 -26.50 -8.14 0.94
CA GLY A 135 -27.96 -8.41 1.01
C GLY A 135 -28.35 -9.89 1.10
N LYS A 136 -27.43 -10.84 0.88
CA LYS A 136 -27.70 -12.30 0.97
C LYS A 136 -27.06 -12.92 2.21
N SER A 137 -25.79 -12.70 2.41
CA SER A 137 -25.08 -13.15 3.61
C SER A 137 -23.88 -12.27 3.91
N VAL A 138 -23.41 -12.31 5.17
CA VAL A 138 -22.19 -11.64 5.62
C VAL A 138 -21.33 -12.66 6.35
N ASN A 139 -20.11 -12.89 5.87
CA ASN A 139 -19.16 -13.87 6.40
C ASN A 139 -19.74 -15.29 6.60
N GLY A 140 -20.70 -15.67 5.74
CA GLY A 140 -21.39 -16.95 5.78
C GLY A 140 -22.75 -16.92 6.49
N ASP A 141 -23.05 -15.91 7.30
CA ASP A 141 -24.32 -15.77 8.00
C ASP A 141 -25.38 -15.17 7.08
N SER A 142 -26.51 -15.84 6.93
CA SER A 142 -27.61 -15.40 6.07
C SER A 142 -28.28 -14.14 6.60
N VAL A 143 -28.56 -13.19 5.70
CA VAL A 143 -29.31 -11.97 6.00
C VAL A 143 -30.79 -12.22 5.75
N LEU A 144 -31.59 -12.34 6.83
CA LEU A 144 -33.02 -12.61 6.74
C LEU A 144 -33.84 -11.39 6.34
N PHE A 145 -33.43 -10.20 6.74
CA PHE A 145 -34.09 -8.93 6.50
C PHE A 145 -33.07 -7.93 5.87
N PRO A 146 -32.86 -8.01 4.56
CA PRO A 146 -31.91 -7.13 3.90
C PRO A 146 -32.40 -5.68 3.88
N TYR A 147 -31.49 -4.73 3.87
CA TYR A 147 -31.80 -3.32 3.66
C TYR A 147 -32.48 -3.12 2.28
N GLU A 148 -33.37 -2.15 2.17
CA GLU A 148 -34.08 -1.85 0.92
C GLU A 148 -33.15 -1.58 -0.26
N ASP A 149 -32.04 -0.87 0.00
CA ASP A 149 -31.02 -0.54 -1.00
C ASP A 149 -29.86 -1.54 -1.07
N SER A 150 -29.93 -2.67 -0.36
CA SER A 150 -28.84 -3.66 -0.40
C SER A 150 -28.76 -4.36 -1.76
N VAL A 151 -27.52 -4.75 -2.13
CA VAL A 151 -27.30 -5.57 -3.33
C VAL A 151 -27.31 -7.06 -2.98
N PRO A 152 -27.83 -7.95 -3.88
CA PRO A 152 -28.00 -9.38 -3.59
C PRO A 152 -26.69 -10.15 -3.72
N TYR A 153 -25.72 -9.85 -2.84
CA TYR A 153 -24.41 -10.48 -2.79
C TYR A 153 -24.17 -11.20 -1.47
N HIS A 154 -23.36 -12.25 -1.54
CA HIS A 154 -22.69 -12.84 -0.40
C HIS A 154 -21.43 -12.04 -0.12
N LEU A 155 -21.36 -11.39 1.02
CA LEU A 155 -20.27 -10.51 1.40
C LEU A 155 -19.32 -11.20 2.38
N TYR A 156 -18.04 -11.15 2.07
CA TYR A 156 -16.96 -11.53 2.97
C TYR A 156 -16.09 -10.32 3.26
N TRP A 157 -15.78 -10.07 4.52
CA TRP A 157 -14.84 -9.02 4.86
C TRP A 157 -13.82 -9.47 5.92
N LYS A 158 -12.60 -9.00 5.79
CA LYS A 158 -11.50 -9.26 6.72
C LYS A 158 -10.46 -8.14 6.63
N VAL A 159 -9.77 -7.87 7.76
CA VAL A 159 -8.54 -7.07 7.76
C VAL A 159 -7.37 -8.00 7.44
N LEU A 160 -6.61 -7.65 6.40
CA LEU A 160 -5.40 -8.37 6.01
C LEU A 160 -4.18 -7.48 6.20
N ASN A 161 -3.08 -8.06 6.68
CA ASN A 161 -1.81 -7.36 6.82
C ASN A 161 -0.81 -7.90 5.79
N ALA A 162 -0.18 -7.02 5.01
CA ALA A 162 0.73 -7.42 3.93
C ALA A 162 1.87 -8.35 4.39
N LYS A 163 2.36 -8.20 5.63
CA LYS A 163 3.40 -9.06 6.22
C LYS A 163 3.00 -10.53 6.33
N ASP A 164 1.70 -10.80 6.46
CA ASP A 164 1.15 -12.15 6.59
C ASP A 164 0.91 -12.80 5.22
N TYR A 165 1.28 -12.09 4.15
CA TYR A 165 1.10 -12.51 2.74
C TYR A 165 2.37 -12.28 1.91
N GLY A 166 3.56 -12.48 2.51
CA GLY A 166 4.84 -12.54 1.81
C GLY A 166 5.49 -11.20 1.48
N VAL A 167 5.00 -10.07 2.02
CA VAL A 167 5.56 -8.74 1.79
C VAL A 167 6.06 -8.14 3.10
N PRO A 168 7.34 -7.74 3.23
CA PRO A 168 7.91 -7.26 4.49
C PRO A 168 7.46 -5.83 4.82
N GLN A 169 6.13 -5.63 4.88
CA GLN A 169 5.50 -4.35 5.22
C GLN A 169 4.34 -4.57 6.19
N ASN A 170 4.35 -3.86 7.31
CA ASN A 170 3.23 -3.83 8.25
C ASN A 170 2.15 -2.86 7.73
N ARG A 171 1.29 -3.36 6.83
CA ARG A 171 0.22 -2.57 6.19
C ARG A 171 -1.10 -3.31 6.28
N GLU A 172 -1.94 -2.88 7.22
CA GLU A 172 -3.28 -3.41 7.41
C GLU A 172 -4.29 -2.70 6.52
N ARG A 173 -5.13 -3.49 5.84
CA ARG A 173 -6.25 -2.99 5.01
C ARG A 173 -7.47 -3.87 5.22
N VAL A 174 -8.64 -3.26 5.21
CA VAL A 174 -9.90 -3.99 5.17
C VAL A 174 -10.26 -4.28 3.73
N PHE A 175 -10.61 -5.53 3.46
CA PHE A 175 -11.13 -5.97 2.17
C PHE A 175 -12.56 -6.46 2.34
N LEU A 176 -13.42 -6.10 1.39
CA LEU A 176 -14.78 -6.61 1.27
C LEU A 176 -14.91 -7.26 -0.10
N ILE A 177 -15.26 -8.53 -0.11
CA ILE A 177 -15.40 -9.34 -1.32
C ILE A 177 -16.87 -9.70 -1.48
N GLY A 178 -17.48 -9.25 -2.56
CA GLY A 178 -18.86 -9.63 -2.88
C GLY A 178 -18.91 -10.68 -3.97
N ILE A 179 -19.72 -11.69 -3.75
CA ILE A 179 -20.01 -12.78 -4.69
C ILE A 179 -21.49 -12.71 -5.02
N ARG A 180 -21.80 -12.53 -6.31
CA ARG A 180 -23.19 -12.44 -6.75
C ARG A 180 -23.94 -13.73 -6.43
N ASP A 181 -25.22 -13.65 -6.06
CA ASP A 181 -26.02 -14.75 -5.56
C ASP A 181 -26.12 -15.97 -6.50
N ASP A 182 -25.98 -15.75 -7.81
CA ASP A 182 -25.97 -16.80 -8.83
C ASP A 182 -24.61 -17.49 -9.04
N GLN A 183 -23.60 -17.10 -8.28
CA GLN A 183 -22.24 -17.66 -8.34
C GLN A 183 -22.00 -18.65 -7.20
N ASP A 184 -20.98 -19.50 -7.37
CA ASP A 184 -20.54 -20.42 -6.33
C ASP A 184 -20.00 -19.63 -5.11
N ASN A 185 -20.71 -19.75 -3.98
CA ASN A 185 -20.41 -19.03 -2.73
C ASN A 185 -19.45 -19.81 -1.83
N ASN A 186 -18.36 -20.33 -2.38
CA ASN A 186 -17.34 -21.10 -1.66
C ASN A 186 -16.04 -20.31 -1.38
N PHE A 187 -16.12 -18.99 -1.31
CA PHE A 187 -14.94 -18.16 -1.06
C PHE A 187 -14.32 -18.46 0.30
N ARG A 188 -13.00 -18.58 0.31
CA ARG A 188 -12.19 -18.66 1.53
C ARG A 188 -11.09 -17.62 1.47
N TRP A 189 -10.85 -16.97 2.58
CA TRP A 189 -9.72 -16.06 2.71
C TRP A 189 -8.40 -16.79 2.45
N PRO A 190 -7.41 -16.14 1.82
CA PRO A 190 -6.10 -16.74 1.67
C PRO A 190 -5.49 -17.07 3.04
N ILE A 191 -4.77 -18.18 3.08
CA ILE A 191 -4.07 -18.64 4.27
C ILE A 191 -2.85 -17.73 4.48
N GLU A 192 -2.65 -17.31 5.71
CA GLU A 192 -1.47 -16.57 6.14
C GLU A 192 -0.21 -17.46 5.97
N GLU A 193 0.89 -16.85 5.57
CA GLU A 193 2.15 -17.55 5.33
C GLU A 193 3.28 -16.94 6.16
N HIS A 194 4.25 -17.78 6.49
CA HIS A 194 5.45 -17.29 7.15
C HIS A 194 6.22 -16.33 6.23
N LEU A 195 6.58 -15.17 6.75
CA LEU A 195 7.33 -14.16 6.00
C LEU A 195 8.81 -14.57 5.91
N ASN A 196 9.24 -15.03 4.75
CA ASN A 196 10.64 -15.38 4.49
C ASN A 196 11.47 -14.17 4.00
N LYS A 197 10.81 -13.14 3.48
CA LYS A 197 11.46 -11.94 2.92
C LYS A 197 11.53 -10.85 3.99
N LYS A 198 12.71 -10.28 4.19
CA LYS A 198 12.94 -9.18 5.12
C LYS A 198 13.01 -7.83 4.40
N LEU A 199 12.91 -6.72 5.13
CA LEU A 199 13.06 -5.38 4.58
C LEU A 199 14.37 -5.23 3.80
N LYS A 200 15.49 -5.72 4.32
CA LYS A 200 16.81 -5.67 3.66
C LYS A 200 16.82 -6.31 2.27
N ASP A 201 15.96 -7.31 2.03
CA ASP A 201 15.92 -8.05 0.76
C ASP A 201 15.22 -7.28 -0.38
N VAL A 202 14.62 -6.13 -0.07
CA VAL A 202 13.97 -5.23 -1.03
C VAL A 202 14.77 -3.94 -1.26
N LEU A 203 15.86 -3.75 -0.49
CA LEU A 203 16.71 -2.56 -0.58
C LEU A 203 17.71 -2.68 -1.74
N ASP A 204 18.01 -1.54 -2.36
CA ASP A 204 19.09 -1.41 -3.34
C ASP A 204 20.44 -1.25 -2.62
N ASN A 205 21.52 -1.80 -3.22
CA ASN A 205 22.87 -1.67 -2.69
C ASN A 205 23.55 -0.38 -3.17
N ASP A 206 23.27 0.06 -4.38
CA ASP A 206 23.83 1.27 -4.98
C ASP A 206 22.73 2.36 -5.03
N ILE A 207 22.93 3.42 -4.28
CA ILE A 207 21.92 4.46 -4.03
C ILE A 207 22.48 5.82 -4.39
N ASP A 208 21.76 6.52 -5.26
CA ASP A 208 22.06 7.91 -5.64
C ASP A 208 22.06 8.82 -4.38
N ASP A 209 23.05 9.70 -4.33
CA ASP A 209 23.23 10.66 -3.22
C ASP A 209 22.02 11.54 -2.92
N LYS A 210 21.15 11.77 -3.91
CA LYS A 210 19.90 12.54 -3.73
C LYS A 210 18.93 11.94 -2.71
N TYR A 211 19.06 10.66 -2.39
CA TYR A 211 18.22 9.99 -1.39
C TYR A 211 18.78 10.10 0.02
N PHE A 212 20.03 10.54 0.19
CA PHE A 212 20.58 10.83 1.50
C PHE A 212 20.09 12.18 2.02
N LEU A 213 19.91 12.26 3.34
CA LEU A 213 19.42 13.46 3.99
C LEU A 213 20.55 14.47 4.18
N SER A 214 20.22 15.76 4.02
CA SER A 214 21.16 16.84 4.41
C SER A 214 21.38 16.83 5.93
N GLU A 215 22.54 17.28 6.37
CA GLU A 215 22.89 17.41 7.80
C GLU A 215 21.82 18.18 8.56
N ARG A 216 21.34 19.30 8.03
CA ARG A 216 20.26 20.08 8.63
C ARG A 216 18.98 19.28 8.86
N PHE A 217 18.62 18.38 7.94
CA PHE A 217 17.42 17.56 8.09
C PHE A 217 17.66 16.40 9.09
N GLN A 218 18.88 15.88 9.16
CA GLN A 218 19.26 14.90 10.18
C GLN A 218 19.19 15.51 11.59
N GLU A 219 19.73 16.71 11.80
CA GLU A 219 19.62 17.45 13.05
C GLU A 219 18.16 17.72 13.43
N TYR A 220 17.33 18.09 12.45
CA TYR A 220 15.88 18.23 12.68
C TYR A 220 15.25 16.93 13.17
N LEU A 221 15.59 15.79 12.57
CA LEU A 221 15.04 14.49 12.97
C LEU A 221 15.39 14.12 14.41
N GLU A 222 16.65 14.31 14.80
CA GLU A 222 17.10 14.02 16.16
C GLU A 222 16.45 15.00 17.18
N THR A 223 16.43 16.30 16.88
CA THR A 223 15.79 17.32 17.72
C THR A 223 14.30 17.05 17.88
N HIS A 224 13.60 16.74 16.78
CA HIS A 224 12.18 16.42 16.79
C HIS A 224 11.87 15.19 17.65
N LYS A 225 12.70 14.16 17.56
CA LYS A 225 12.59 12.95 18.35
C LYS A 225 12.77 13.24 19.84
N GLU A 226 13.78 14.03 20.20
CA GLU A 226 14.06 14.38 21.60
C GLU A 226 12.94 15.25 22.20
N ILE A 227 12.45 16.27 21.48
CA ILE A 227 11.32 17.09 21.91
C ILE A 227 10.06 16.25 22.17
N ASN A 228 9.76 15.29 21.26
CA ASN A 228 8.59 14.44 21.45
C ASN A 228 8.75 13.46 22.59
N LYS A 229 9.97 12.97 22.84
CA LYS A 229 10.29 12.15 24.01
C LYS A 229 10.07 12.92 25.32
N GLN A 230 10.53 14.17 25.39
CA GLN A 230 10.31 15.05 26.54
C GLN A 230 8.83 15.36 26.78
N LYS A 231 8.03 15.46 25.71
CA LYS A 231 6.56 15.62 25.78
C LYS A 231 5.82 14.33 26.14
N GLY A 232 6.51 13.21 26.28
CA GLY A 232 5.92 11.91 26.65
C GLY A 232 5.09 11.25 25.53
N ASN A 233 5.09 11.77 24.29
CA ASN A 233 4.27 11.23 23.20
C ASN A 233 5.01 10.24 22.28
N GLY A 234 6.32 10.03 22.48
CA GLY A 234 7.11 8.99 21.82
C GLY A 234 7.25 9.10 20.29
N PHE A 235 6.73 10.17 19.67
CA PHE A 235 6.79 10.34 18.22
C PHE A 235 8.20 10.76 17.77
N GLY A 236 8.74 10.08 16.76
CA GLY A 236 10.02 10.36 16.14
C GLY A 236 10.22 9.48 14.92
N TYR A 237 11.30 9.71 14.18
CA TYR A 237 11.63 8.86 13.07
C TYR A 237 12.00 7.44 13.55
N VAL A 238 11.75 6.48 12.68
CA VAL A 238 12.06 5.07 12.94
C VAL A 238 13.29 4.66 12.14
N ASP A 239 14.25 4.05 12.82
CA ASP A 239 15.45 3.47 12.21
C ASP A 239 15.11 2.13 11.54
N GLY A 240 14.83 2.17 10.25
CA GLY A 240 14.47 1.00 9.46
C GLY A 240 15.61 0.01 9.25
N SER A 241 16.89 0.43 9.45
CA SER A 241 18.03 -0.48 9.33
C SER A 241 18.01 -1.60 10.38
N LYS A 242 17.25 -1.40 11.46
CA LYS A 242 17.06 -2.36 12.56
C LYS A 242 15.78 -3.21 12.42
N LEU A 243 15.01 -3.00 11.37
CA LEU A 243 13.72 -3.66 11.20
C LEU A 243 13.80 -4.77 10.15
N ASP A 244 13.20 -5.91 10.47
CA ASP A 244 12.93 -6.96 9.48
C ASP A 244 11.69 -6.63 8.63
N ILE A 245 10.76 -5.85 9.18
CA ILE A 245 9.49 -5.49 8.53
C ILE A 245 9.35 -3.97 8.52
N SER A 246 9.10 -3.42 7.33
CA SER A 246 8.89 -1.99 7.13
C SER A 246 7.58 -1.51 7.77
N MET A 247 7.53 -0.24 8.12
CA MET A 247 6.27 0.45 8.37
C MET A 247 5.46 0.59 7.08
N ALA A 248 4.16 0.90 7.20
CA ALA A 248 3.33 1.19 6.04
C ALA A 248 3.87 2.38 5.24
N ILE A 249 4.09 2.18 3.95
CA ILE A 249 4.50 3.26 3.04
C ILE A 249 3.37 4.29 2.94
N THR A 250 3.73 5.55 3.16
CA THR A 250 2.81 6.68 3.05
C THR A 250 3.04 7.47 1.76
N THR A 251 2.08 8.32 1.40
CA THR A 251 2.18 9.20 0.23
C THR A 251 3.30 10.24 0.32
N LYS A 252 3.85 10.47 1.52
CA LYS A 252 4.94 11.41 1.83
C LYS A 252 6.16 10.69 2.41
N CYS A 253 6.39 9.45 2.01
CA CYS A 253 7.51 8.64 2.50
C CYS A 253 8.85 9.40 2.43
N GLY A 254 9.57 9.41 3.55
CA GLY A 254 10.89 10.05 3.66
C GLY A 254 10.88 11.58 3.77
N SER A 255 9.74 12.22 4.05
CA SER A 255 9.63 13.68 4.19
C SER A 255 9.15 14.17 5.55
N ARG A 256 8.77 13.27 6.45
CA ARG A 256 8.23 13.62 7.80
C ARG A 256 9.17 13.14 8.89
N GLY A 257 9.22 13.87 9.99
CA GLY A 257 9.98 13.50 11.20
C GLY A 257 9.51 12.22 11.90
N THR A 258 8.42 11.60 11.43
CA THR A 258 7.87 10.33 11.93
C THR A 258 7.99 9.19 10.92
N ASP A 259 8.57 9.43 9.75
CA ASP A 259 8.76 8.41 8.73
C ASP A 259 9.89 7.43 9.12
N MET A 260 9.98 6.32 8.40
CA MET A 260 11.08 5.39 8.51
C MET A 260 12.24 5.83 7.61
N PHE A 261 13.44 5.89 8.18
CA PHE A 261 14.69 6.18 7.50
C PHE A 261 15.69 5.05 7.73
N LEU A 262 16.65 4.90 6.81
CA LEU A 262 17.69 3.90 6.92
C LEU A 262 19.00 4.57 7.34
N LYS A 263 19.56 4.13 8.47
CA LYS A 263 20.92 4.49 8.86
C LYS A 263 21.90 3.58 8.16
N ILE A 264 22.79 4.16 7.38
CA ILE A 264 23.82 3.41 6.65
C ILE A 264 25.17 3.83 7.24
N GLY A 265 25.85 2.86 7.86
CA GLY A 265 27.20 3.07 8.35
C GLY A 265 28.21 3.10 7.19
N THR A 266 29.23 3.94 7.32
CA THR A 266 30.34 4.07 6.36
C THR A 266 31.55 3.19 6.72
N TRP A 267 31.37 2.18 7.53
CA TRP A 267 32.48 1.42 8.08
C TRP A 267 32.63 0.00 7.53
N ARG A 268 33.89 -0.44 7.56
CA ARG A 268 34.24 -1.84 7.30
C ARG A 268 34.28 -2.57 8.64
N THR A 269 33.49 -3.60 8.79
CA THR A 269 33.59 -4.52 9.93
C THR A 269 34.79 -5.42 9.72
N HIS A 270 35.64 -5.54 10.73
CA HIS A 270 36.60 -6.64 10.81
C HIS A 270 35.85 -7.96 10.94
N GLU A 271 36.41 -9.05 10.43
CA GLU A 271 35.84 -10.41 10.54
C GLU A 271 35.57 -10.86 11.98
N ASP A 272 36.16 -10.15 12.98
CA ASP A 272 35.98 -10.44 14.40
C ASP A 272 34.68 -9.87 15.01
N GLY A 273 33.85 -9.20 14.22
CA GLY A 273 32.54 -8.68 14.63
C GLY A 273 32.58 -7.55 15.68
N LYS A 274 33.75 -7.02 16.04
CA LYS A 274 33.89 -6.04 17.12
C LYS A 274 33.71 -4.57 16.70
N GLY A 275 33.43 -4.30 15.44
CA GLY A 275 33.08 -2.97 14.96
C GLY A 275 34.16 -1.89 15.16
N PHE A 276 33.74 -0.66 15.01
CA PHE A 276 34.57 0.53 15.22
C PHE A 276 35.02 0.67 16.66
N ARG A 277 36.29 1.00 16.88
CA ARG A 277 36.83 1.35 18.20
C ARG A 277 37.08 2.85 18.23
N GLU A 278 36.37 3.53 19.11
CA GLU A 278 36.54 4.94 19.37
C GLU A 278 37.91 5.22 20.03
N VAL A 279 38.64 6.19 19.49
CA VAL A 279 39.86 6.68 20.12
C VAL A 279 39.53 7.94 20.89
N SER A 280 39.70 7.90 22.20
CA SER A 280 39.17 8.90 23.17
C SER A 280 39.87 10.27 23.15
N ASP A 281 40.94 10.47 22.38
CA ASP A 281 41.81 11.64 22.48
C ASP A 281 41.99 12.42 21.15
N ASN A 282 41.18 12.18 20.15
CA ASN A 282 41.24 12.80 18.82
C ASN A 282 42.62 12.69 18.11
N ASN A 283 43.52 11.86 18.58
CA ASN A 283 44.79 11.63 17.98
C ASN A 283 44.72 10.44 16.99
N CYS A 284 45.23 10.64 15.78
CA CYS A 284 45.35 9.55 14.81
C CYS A 284 46.28 8.46 15.39
N PRO A 285 45.83 7.20 15.51
CA PRO A 285 46.66 6.11 15.95
C PRO A 285 47.82 5.90 14.97
N THR A 286 48.94 5.39 15.45
CA THR A 286 50.10 5.06 14.63
C THR A 286 49.70 4.12 13.49
N ILE A 287 50.00 4.52 12.24
CA ILE A 287 49.71 3.68 11.06
C ILE A 287 50.71 2.50 11.09
N PRO A 288 50.27 1.25 11.27
CA PRO A 288 51.16 0.12 11.28
C PRO A 288 51.74 -0.14 9.87
N ALA A 289 52.99 -0.59 9.79
CA ALA A 289 53.62 -0.94 8.52
C ALA A 289 52.91 -2.06 7.70
N ARG A 290 51.87 -2.67 8.30
CA ARG A 290 51.02 -3.71 7.68
C ARG A 290 49.65 -3.19 7.24
N ALA A 291 49.45 -1.88 7.18
CA ALA A 291 48.21 -1.32 6.63
C ALA A 291 47.99 -1.84 5.21
N ARG A 292 46.85 -2.47 4.93
CA ARG A 292 46.56 -3.10 3.65
C ARG A 292 45.63 -2.21 2.80
N GLU A 293 45.62 -2.38 1.50
CA GLU A 293 44.75 -1.67 0.56
C GLU A 293 43.27 -1.93 0.84
N ASP A 294 42.90 -3.07 1.46
CA ASP A 294 41.56 -3.40 1.89
C ASP A 294 41.06 -2.58 3.10
N GLY A 295 41.90 -1.67 3.62
CA GLY A 295 41.60 -0.80 4.76
C GLY A 295 41.80 -1.44 6.13
N SER A 296 42.27 -2.71 6.21
CA SER A 296 42.58 -3.35 7.48
C SER A 296 43.87 -2.76 8.08
N GLY A 297 43.80 -2.38 9.36
CA GLY A 297 44.93 -1.74 10.09
C GLY A 297 45.13 -0.25 9.73
N GLN A 298 44.29 0.37 8.94
CA GLN A 298 44.30 1.82 8.73
C GLN A 298 43.47 2.56 9.77
N PRO A 299 43.93 3.76 10.23
CA PRO A 299 43.06 4.64 10.99
C PRO A 299 41.89 5.06 10.11
N VAL A 300 40.70 4.94 10.63
CA VAL A 300 39.43 5.37 9.96
C VAL A 300 38.82 6.51 10.77
N ILE A 301 38.38 7.54 10.06
CA ILE A 301 37.63 8.63 10.66
C ILE A 301 36.15 8.19 10.62
N ASP A 302 35.49 8.22 11.77
CA ASP A 302 34.04 8.07 11.81
C ASP A 302 33.43 9.34 11.21
N LEU A 303 32.92 9.23 9.99
CA LEU A 303 32.19 10.32 9.32
C LEU A 303 30.70 10.36 9.76
N GLY A 304 30.35 9.59 10.76
CA GLY A 304 28.96 9.44 11.24
C GLY A 304 28.11 8.54 10.34
N TYR A 305 26.88 8.30 10.76
CA TYR A 305 25.91 7.55 9.96
C TYR A 305 25.31 8.47 8.90
N ARG A 306 25.32 8.03 7.64
CA ARG A 306 24.50 8.66 6.63
C ARG A 306 23.07 8.12 6.77
N ILE A 307 22.09 9.01 6.86
CA ILE A 307 20.68 8.65 6.92
C ILE A 307 20.07 8.88 5.54
N ARG A 308 19.32 7.91 5.04
CA ARG A 308 18.61 8.02 3.77
C ARG A 308 17.13 7.66 3.90
N ARG A 309 16.34 8.15 2.97
CA ARG A 309 14.99 7.65 2.72
C ARG A 309 15.02 6.42 1.82
N LEU A 310 13.93 5.67 1.80
CA LEU A 310 13.72 4.65 0.77
C LEU A 310 13.68 5.31 -0.62
N THR A 311 14.16 4.61 -1.64
CA THR A 311 13.96 5.04 -3.02
C THR A 311 12.51 4.74 -3.48
N PRO A 312 11.99 5.39 -4.54
CA PRO A 312 10.70 5.01 -5.12
C PRO A 312 10.65 3.54 -5.53
N ARG A 313 11.75 2.97 -6.05
CA ARG A 313 11.86 1.55 -6.41
C ARG A 313 11.65 0.64 -5.20
N GLU A 314 12.32 0.91 -4.11
CA GLU A 314 12.16 0.17 -2.86
C GLU A 314 10.72 0.28 -2.32
N CYS A 315 10.09 1.46 -2.45
CA CYS A 315 8.69 1.64 -2.08
C CYS A 315 7.75 0.79 -2.95
N PHE A 316 7.98 0.70 -4.27
CA PHE A 316 7.17 -0.16 -5.15
C PHE A 316 7.43 -1.66 -4.89
N ARG A 317 8.67 -2.07 -4.57
CA ARG A 317 8.95 -3.45 -4.13
C ARG A 317 8.21 -3.80 -2.84
N LEU A 318 8.09 -2.84 -1.90
CA LEU A 318 7.29 -3.00 -0.69
C LEU A 318 5.78 -3.05 -0.96
N MET A 319 5.34 -2.61 -2.14
CA MET A 319 3.97 -2.81 -2.63
C MET A 319 3.84 -4.05 -3.53
N ASP A 320 4.92 -4.84 -3.65
CA ASP A 320 5.05 -6.06 -4.45
C ASP A 320 4.87 -5.85 -5.96
N PHE A 321 5.21 -4.66 -6.47
CA PHE A 321 5.38 -4.46 -7.90
C PHE A 321 6.72 -5.04 -8.36
N PRO A 322 6.79 -5.65 -9.55
CA PRO A 322 8.04 -6.16 -10.11
C PRO A 322 8.98 -5.03 -10.54
N ASP A 323 10.27 -5.31 -10.66
CA ASP A 323 11.26 -4.32 -11.11
C ASP A 323 11.04 -3.86 -12.56
N THR A 324 10.30 -4.61 -13.35
CA THR A 324 9.85 -4.23 -14.70
C THR A 324 8.78 -3.14 -14.70
N PHE A 325 8.10 -2.92 -13.57
CA PHE A 325 7.15 -1.83 -13.42
C PHE A 325 7.90 -0.49 -13.34
N THR A 326 7.59 0.45 -14.23
CA THR A 326 8.26 1.75 -14.31
C THR A 326 7.25 2.90 -14.33
N TRP A 327 7.72 4.13 -14.16
CA TRP A 327 6.88 5.31 -14.09
C TRP A 327 7.50 6.50 -14.83
N PRO A 328 6.72 7.22 -15.67
CA PRO A 328 7.18 8.39 -16.41
C PRO A 328 6.92 9.70 -15.64
N VAL A 329 7.07 9.68 -14.32
CA VAL A 329 6.78 10.81 -13.44
C VAL A 329 7.94 11.06 -12.47
N SER A 330 7.93 12.21 -11.78
CA SER A 330 8.97 12.53 -10.78
C SER A 330 8.93 11.59 -9.57
N ASP A 331 10.07 11.47 -8.87
CA ASP A 331 10.17 10.69 -7.63
C ASP A 331 9.08 11.06 -6.61
N SER A 332 8.75 12.35 -6.46
CA SER A 332 7.68 12.81 -5.58
C SER A 332 6.32 12.21 -5.92
N GLN A 333 6.00 12.13 -7.22
CA GLN A 333 4.77 11.48 -7.67
C GLN A 333 4.84 9.95 -7.51
N ALA A 334 6.01 9.36 -7.75
CA ALA A 334 6.22 7.92 -7.55
C ALA A 334 6.03 7.50 -6.09
N TYR A 335 6.55 8.26 -5.13
CA TYR A 335 6.26 8.04 -3.69
C TYR A 335 4.77 8.12 -3.38
N LYS A 336 4.09 9.14 -3.91
CA LYS A 336 2.64 9.30 -3.74
C LYS A 336 1.89 8.09 -4.30
N GLN A 337 2.27 7.64 -5.47
CA GLN A 337 1.67 6.49 -6.15
C GLN A 337 1.90 5.19 -5.37
N ALA A 338 3.12 4.92 -4.92
CA ALA A 338 3.41 3.75 -4.09
C ALA A 338 2.61 3.78 -2.78
N GLY A 339 2.56 4.94 -2.09
CA GLY A 339 1.81 5.10 -0.85
C GLY A 339 0.30 4.89 -0.98
N ASN A 340 -0.29 5.32 -2.10
CA ASN A 340 -1.71 5.15 -2.40
C ASN A 340 -2.05 3.74 -2.90
N SER A 341 -1.07 2.99 -3.37
CA SER A 341 -1.32 1.70 -4.00
C SER A 341 -1.77 0.63 -3.02
N ILE A 342 -2.37 -0.43 -3.54
CA ILE A 342 -2.68 -1.67 -2.84
C ILE A 342 -1.52 -2.63 -3.03
N VAL A 343 -1.22 -3.46 -2.02
CA VAL A 343 -0.17 -4.47 -2.13
C VAL A 343 -0.60 -5.57 -3.10
N VAL A 344 0.16 -5.71 -4.18
CA VAL A 344 -0.17 -6.61 -5.30
C VAL A 344 -0.34 -8.06 -4.83
N ASN A 345 0.54 -8.56 -3.93
CA ASN A 345 0.46 -9.96 -3.49
C ASN A 345 -0.82 -10.28 -2.68
N VAL A 346 -1.34 -9.30 -1.93
CA VAL A 346 -2.62 -9.47 -1.21
C VAL A 346 -3.76 -9.62 -2.21
N LEU A 347 -3.83 -8.75 -3.22
CA LEU A 347 -4.82 -8.87 -4.30
C LEU A 347 -4.67 -10.18 -5.09
N TYR A 348 -3.43 -10.53 -5.45
CA TYR A 348 -3.11 -11.80 -6.10
C TYR A 348 -3.72 -13.00 -5.35
N LYS A 349 -3.51 -13.07 -4.03
CA LYS A 349 -4.01 -14.17 -3.20
C LYS A 349 -5.53 -14.15 -3.06
N ILE A 350 -6.15 -12.99 -2.95
CA ILE A 350 -7.61 -12.85 -2.92
C ILE A 350 -8.20 -13.34 -4.26
N ILE A 351 -7.72 -12.81 -5.38
CA ILE A 351 -8.26 -13.13 -6.72
C ILE A 351 -8.06 -14.60 -7.05
N LYS A 352 -6.92 -15.20 -6.64
CA LYS A 352 -6.66 -16.64 -6.82
C LYS A 352 -7.74 -17.51 -6.17
N ASN A 353 -8.35 -17.04 -5.09
CA ASN A 353 -9.40 -17.76 -4.36
C ASN A 353 -10.82 -17.47 -4.88
N LEU A 354 -10.97 -16.62 -5.89
CA LEU A 354 -12.23 -16.47 -6.62
C LEU A 354 -12.36 -17.59 -7.66
N ASN A 355 -13.54 -18.19 -7.77
CA ASN A 355 -13.80 -19.29 -8.70
C ASN A 355 -14.03 -18.78 -10.15
N LEU A 356 -13.01 -18.11 -10.72
CA LEU A 356 -13.13 -17.45 -12.04
C LEU A 356 -13.33 -18.43 -13.21
N ASN A 357 -12.92 -19.68 -13.06
CA ASN A 357 -12.91 -20.69 -14.15
C ASN A 357 -14.16 -21.57 -14.18
N LYS A 358 -15.11 -21.41 -13.27
CA LYS A 358 -16.40 -22.11 -13.31
C LYS A 358 -17.40 -21.25 -14.08
N GLN A 359 -17.58 -21.54 -15.35
CA GLN A 359 -18.75 -21.14 -16.16
C GLN A 359 -19.81 -22.21 -16.06
#